data_8c0ab403b44041b3caf104f49f064395
#
_entry.id   8c0ab403b44041b3caf104f49f064395
#
_cell.length_a   1.000
_cell.length_b   1.000
_cell.length_c   1.000
_cell.angle_alpha   90.00
_cell.angle_beta   90.00
_cell.angle_gamma   90.00
#
_symmetry.space_group_name_H-M   'P 1'
#
loop_
_entity.id
_entity.type
_entity.pdbx_description
1 polymer ?
#
loop_
_entity_poly.entity_id
_entity_poly.type
_entity_poly.pdbx_seq_one_letter_code
_entity_poly.pdbx_strand_id
1 'polypeptide(L)'
;NVHEQAVANRFTELTGLKVKKCGTLQSLDYPFMIANVDRLVVGENAGLECKTANGFKAKEWEGDNVPDSYYLQCQHYMAVTGCEKWYIACLIGGNHFVWKEIPRNEDDITALIEAEKAFWEDNVQGGIMPDVDGSKSCSQALAERFPGGVTDSITLPKEADELLTEIDELNEAADRI
;
A
#
# COMPACT_ATOMS: atom_id res chain seq x y z
N ASN A 1 9.13 1.09 14.33
CA ASN A 1 8.66 2.48 14.33
C ASN A 1 8.41 2.95 15.76
N VAL A 2 8.94 4.15 16.15
CA VAL A 2 8.80 4.67 17.51
C VAL A 2 7.33 4.89 17.89
N HIS A 3 6.50 5.30 16.95
CA HIS A 3 5.08 5.58 17.19
C HIS A 3 4.18 4.34 17.19
N GLU A 4 4.58 3.23 16.57
CA GLU A 4 3.81 1.99 16.51
C GLU A 4 3.41 1.48 17.90
N GLN A 5 4.35 1.49 18.84
CA GLN A 5 4.06 1.04 20.22
C GLN A 5 3.05 1.98 20.92
N ALA A 6 3.15 3.30 20.68
CA ALA A 6 2.21 4.26 21.24
C ALA A 6 0.79 4.06 20.69
N VAL A 7 0.67 3.81 19.38
CA VAL A 7 -0.61 3.50 18.72
C VAL A 7 -1.21 2.21 19.29
N ALA A 8 -0.41 1.15 19.40
CA ALA A 8 -0.87 -0.13 19.95
C ALA A 8 -1.31 -0.02 21.43
N ASN A 9 -0.58 0.75 22.24
CA ASN A 9 -0.96 1.00 23.63
C ASN A 9 -2.29 1.75 23.71
N ARG A 10 -2.43 2.82 22.90
CA ARG A 10 -3.66 3.60 22.89
C ARG A 10 -4.87 2.81 22.42
N PHE A 11 -4.68 1.93 21.42
CA PHE A 11 -5.71 0.99 21.00
C PHE A 11 -6.15 0.09 22.16
N THR A 12 -5.20 -0.51 22.89
CA THR A 12 -5.50 -1.35 24.05
C THR A 12 -6.23 -0.59 25.16
N GLU A 13 -5.82 0.65 25.45
CA GLU A 13 -6.48 1.49 26.45
C GLU A 13 -7.95 1.76 26.12
N LEU A 14 -8.24 2.06 24.84
CA LEU A 14 -9.60 2.42 24.42
C LEU A 14 -10.53 1.22 24.24
N THR A 15 -9.99 0.09 23.77
CA THR A 15 -10.80 -1.08 23.42
C THR A 15 -10.82 -2.15 24.51
N GLY A 16 -9.83 -2.16 25.40
CA GLY A 16 -9.58 -3.25 26.35
C GLY A 16 -8.95 -4.50 25.72
N LEU A 17 -8.78 -4.52 24.40
CA LEU A 17 -8.18 -5.63 23.67
C LEU A 17 -6.67 -5.66 23.88
N LYS A 18 -6.16 -6.77 24.37
CA LYS A 18 -4.72 -6.98 24.53
C LYS A 18 -4.12 -7.40 23.20
N VAL A 19 -2.96 -6.85 22.90
CA VAL A 19 -2.23 -7.16 21.66
C VAL A 19 -0.83 -7.67 21.97
N LYS A 20 -0.33 -8.56 21.13
CA LYS A 20 1.05 -9.07 21.19
C LYS A 20 1.79 -8.77 19.90
N LYS A 21 3.09 -8.50 20.00
CA LYS A 21 3.96 -8.35 18.82
C LYS A 21 3.91 -9.61 17.98
N CYS A 22 3.87 -9.40 16.70
CA CYS A 22 4.07 -10.42 15.69
C CYS A 22 5.34 -10.06 14.90
N GLY A 23 5.62 -10.77 13.88
CA GLY A 23 6.71 -10.52 12.96
C GLY A 23 6.27 -10.84 11.56
N THR A 24 7.21 -11.18 10.71
CA THR A 24 6.92 -11.63 9.36
C THR A 24 6.28 -13.01 9.38
N LEU A 25 5.14 -13.11 8.72
CA LEU A 25 4.43 -14.36 8.46
C LEU A 25 4.44 -14.63 6.95
N GLN A 26 4.38 -15.89 6.56
CA GLN A 26 4.31 -16.33 5.17
C GLN A 26 3.07 -17.19 5.00
N SER A 27 2.36 -16.99 3.90
CA SER A 27 1.24 -17.85 3.54
C SER A 27 1.71 -19.29 3.30
N LEU A 28 0.94 -20.26 3.79
CA LEU A 28 1.21 -21.68 3.54
C LEU A 28 0.77 -22.09 2.13
N ASP A 29 -0.30 -21.47 1.62
CA ASP A 29 -0.88 -21.79 0.32
C ASP A 29 -0.18 -21.03 -0.82
N TYR A 30 0.27 -19.81 -0.53
CA TYR A 30 0.91 -18.89 -1.49
C TYR A 30 2.25 -18.39 -0.92
N PRO A 31 3.35 -19.15 -1.06
CA PRO A 31 4.64 -18.83 -0.41
C PRO A 31 5.29 -17.50 -0.83
N PHE A 32 4.84 -16.90 -1.92
CA PHE A 32 5.26 -15.55 -2.32
C PHE A 32 4.58 -14.43 -1.51
N MET A 33 3.47 -14.72 -0.86
CA MET A 33 2.75 -13.77 -0.02
C MET A 33 3.34 -13.76 1.39
N ILE A 34 3.83 -12.61 1.81
CA ILE A 34 4.38 -12.40 3.15
C ILE A 34 3.71 -11.18 3.81
N ALA A 35 3.51 -11.24 5.12
CA ALA A 35 2.91 -10.18 5.91
C ALA A 35 3.82 -9.78 7.08
N ASN A 36 4.19 -8.50 7.15
CA ASN A 36 4.89 -7.93 8.30
C ASN A 36 3.85 -7.38 9.29
N VAL A 37 3.37 -8.23 10.17
CA VAL A 37 2.26 -7.93 11.07
C VAL A 37 2.73 -7.17 12.30
N ASP A 38 2.17 -5.98 12.54
CA ASP A 38 2.51 -5.19 13.73
C ASP A 38 2.10 -5.91 15.02
N ARG A 39 0.83 -6.30 15.13
CA ARG A 39 0.29 -6.99 16.31
C ARG A 39 -0.77 -8.02 15.94
N LEU A 40 -0.89 -9.05 16.78
CA LEU A 40 -2.05 -9.93 16.83
C LEU A 40 -2.85 -9.65 18.10
N VAL A 41 -4.17 -9.73 18.00
CA VAL A 41 -5.09 -9.56 19.14
C VAL A 41 -5.12 -10.84 19.96
N VAL A 42 -5.00 -10.71 21.28
CA VAL A 42 -5.02 -11.86 22.18
C VAL A 42 -6.48 -12.28 22.47
N GLY A 43 -6.81 -13.51 22.14
CA GLY A 43 -8.15 -14.05 22.37
C GLY A 43 -9.14 -13.83 21.21
N GLU A 44 -8.70 -13.20 20.13
CA GLU A 44 -9.49 -13.06 18.91
C GLU A 44 -8.69 -13.53 17.68
N ASN A 45 -9.41 -13.98 16.65
CA ASN A 45 -8.81 -14.28 15.34
C ASN A 45 -8.65 -12.98 14.52
N ALA A 46 -7.82 -12.09 15.02
CA ALA A 46 -7.66 -10.74 14.47
C ALA A 46 -6.24 -10.22 14.62
N GLY A 47 -5.87 -9.30 13.72
CA GLY A 47 -4.64 -8.51 13.81
C GLY A 47 -4.91 -7.04 14.06
N LEU A 48 -3.84 -6.27 14.28
CA LEU A 48 -3.87 -4.82 14.40
C LEU A 48 -2.73 -4.22 13.58
N GLU A 49 -3.07 -3.30 12.71
CA GLU A 49 -2.15 -2.44 11.96
C GLU A 49 -2.08 -1.05 12.61
N CYS A 50 -0.88 -0.56 12.84
CA CYS A 50 -0.62 0.71 13.51
C CYS A 50 -0.10 1.76 12.53
N LYS A 51 -0.84 2.83 12.32
CA LYS A 51 -0.50 3.91 11.38
C LYS A 51 -0.28 5.25 12.09
N THR A 52 0.47 6.10 11.42
CA THR A 52 0.51 7.52 11.71
C THR A 52 0.23 8.29 10.43
N ALA A 53 -0.52 9.37 10.52
CA ALA A 53 -0.84 10.22 9.38
C ALA A 53 -0.61 11.70 9.70
N ASN A 54 -0.31 12.48 8.67
CA ASN A 54 -0.27 13.93 8.78
C ASN A 54 -1.70 14.47 9.03
N GLY A 55 -1.83 15.58 9.75
CA GLY A 55 -3.11 16.23 10.02
C GLY A 55 -3.90 16.60 8.77
N PHE A 56 -3.23 16.92 7.66
CA PHE A 56 -3.89 17.20 6.37
C PHE A 56 -4.63 15.99 5.78
N LYS A 57 -4.30 14.78 6.22
CA LYS A 57 -4.95 13.54 5.80
C LYS A 57 -6.11 13.11 6.70
N ALA A 58 -6.54 13.95 7.63
CA ALA A 58 -7.60 13.62 8.58
C ALA A 58 -8.92 13.23 7.88
N LYS A 59 -9.25 13.88 6.76
CA LYS A 59 -10.45 13.59 5.97
C LYS A 59 -10.50 12.16 5.42
N GLU A 60 -9.35 11.56 5.12
CA GLU A 60 -9.26 10.19 4.62
C GLU A 60 -9.72 9.15 5.69
N TRP A 61 -9.83 9.59 6.95
CA TRP A 61 -10.16 8.77 8.12
C TRP A 61 -11.52 9.13 8.75
N GLU A 62 -12.31 10.01 8.14
CA GLU A 62 -13.62 10.41 8.66
C GLU A 62 -14.65 9.28 8.54
N GLY A 63 -15.60 9.24 9.50
CA GLY A 63 -16.64 8.21 9.54
C GLY A 63 -16.04 6.80 9.55
N ASP A 64 -16.49 5.93 8.67
CA ASP A 64 -15.99 4.56 8.52
C ASP A 64 -14.89 4.41 7.46
N ASN A 65 -14.41 5.54 6.88
CA ASN A 65 -13.43 5.49 5.81
C ASN A 65 -12.05 5.04 6.31
N VAL A 66 -11.44 4.16 5.54
CA VAL A 66 -10.03 3.77 5.63
C VAL A 66 -9.41 4.01 4.26
N PRO A 67 -8.22 4.62 4.15
CA PRO A 67 -7.56 4.74 2.85
C PRO A 67 -7.42 3.39 2.15
N ASP A 68 -7.75 3.32 0.86
CA ASP A 68 -7.83 2.06 0.09
C ASP A 68 -6.55 1.22 0.19
N SER A 69 -5.38 1.86 0.14
CA SER A 69 -4.10 1.17 0.26
C SER A 69 -3.92 0.45 1.61
N TYR A 70 -4.47 1.01 2.69
CA TYR A 70 -4.42 0.38 4.01
C TYR A 70 -5.51 -0.68 4.18
N TYR A 71 -6.67 -0.46 3.58
CA TYR A 71 -7.71 -1.48 3.50
C TYR A 71 -7.20 -2.73 2.80
N LEU A 72 -6.63 -2.58 1.60
CA LEU A 72 -6.05 -3.68 0.84
C LEU A 72 -4.88 -4.36 1.58
N GLN A 73 -4.04 -3.60 2.28
CA GLN A 73 -3.00 -4.17 3.13
C GLN A 73 -3.59 -5.07 4.23
N CYS A 74 -4.69 -4.66 4.86
CA CYS A 74 -5.37 -5.47 5.88
C CYS A 74 -6.00 -6.73 5.27
N GLN A 75 -6.60 -6.64 4.08
CA GLN A 75 -7.13 -7.81 3.36
C GLN A 75 -6.00 -8.79 3.00
N HIS A 76 -4.86 -8.29 2.50
CA HIS A 76 -3.67 -9.10 2.25
C HIS A 76 -3.19 -9.81 3.53
N TYR A 77 -3.14 -9.09 4.66
CA TYR A 77 -2.75 -9.70 5.93
C TYR A 77 -3.72 -10.79 6.39
N MET A 78 -5.03 -10.59 6.18
CA MET A 78 -6.04 -11.61 6.44
C MET A 78 -5.91 -12.81 5.49
N ALA A 79 -5.53 -12.59 4.23
CA ALA A 79 -5.22 -13.68 3.29
C ALA A 79 -4.04 -14.53 3.78
N VAL A 80 -2.96 -13.90 4.24
CA VAL A 80 -1.76 -14.60 4.73
C VAL A 80 -1.99 -15.33 6.06
N THR A 81 -2.76 -14.73 6.97
CA THR A 81 -2.89 -15.20 8.37
C THR A 81 -4.10 -16.08 8.61
N GLY A 82 -5.11 -16.04 7.73
CA GLY A 82 -6.40 -16.67 7.95
C GLY A 82 -7.26 -15.96 9.01
N CYS A 83 -6.92 -14.73 9.40
CA CYS A 83 -7.73 -13.95 10.33
C CYS A 83 -9.08 -13.56 9.70
N GLU A 84 -10.12 -13.47 10.54
CA GLU A 84 -11.49 -13.15 10.13
C GLU A 84 -11.76 -11.64 10.07
N LYS A 85 -10.94 -10.86 10.75
CA LYS A 85 -11.00 -9.41 10.77
C LYS A 85 -9.64 -8.81 11.08
N TRP A 86 -9.51 -7.51 10.80
CA TRP A 86 -8.32 -6.74 11.12
C TRP A 86 -8.70 -5.41 11.74
N TYR A 87 -7.99 -5.00 12.77
CA TYR A 87 -8.11 -3.65 13.30
C TYR A 87 -7.04 -2.76 12.65
N ILE A 88 -7.41 -1.54 12.34
CA ILE A 88 -6.48 -0.50 11.96
C ILE A 88 -6.61 0.68 12.91
N ALA A 89 -5.49 1.13 13.47
CA ALA A 89 -5.45 2.27 14.35
C ALA A 89 -4.47 3.32 13.82
N CYS A 90 -4.88 4.58 13.82
CA CYS A 90 -4.07 5.69 13.30
C CYS A 90 -4.00 6.85 14.26
N LEU A 91 -2.78 7.35 14.48
CA LEU A 91 -2.51 8.62 15.17
C LEU A 91 -2.29 9.71 14.12
N ILE A 92 -3.25 10.62 14.00
CA ILE A 92 -3.30 11.67 12.99
C ILE A 92 -2.81 12.98 13.62
N GLY A 93 -1.84 13.64 12.99
CA GLY A 93 -1.29 14.91 13.44
C GLY A 93 -0.67 14.87 14.85
N GLY A 94 -0.43 13.66 15.38
CA GLY A 94 0.17 13.46 16.69
C GLY A 94 -0.80 13.56 17.89
N ASN A 95 -2.06 13.95 17.69
CA ASN A 95 -3.02 14.20 18.76
C ASN A 95 -4.44 13.66 18.52
N HIS A 96 -4.78 13.30 17.30
CA HIS A 96 -6.10 12.72 16.97
C HIS A 96 -5.95 11.22 16.72
N PHE A 97 -6.62 10.40 17.53
CA PHE A 97 -6.54 8.95 17.44
C PHE A 97 -7.86 8.37 16.93
N VAL A 98 -7.78 7.52 15.92
CA VAL A 98 -8.90 6.78 15.37
C VAL A 98 -8.55 5.30 15.28
N TRP A 99 -9.55 4.44 15.38
CA TRP A 99 -9.39 3.02 15.09
C TRP A 99 -10.66 2.48 14.43
N LYS A 100 -10.53 1.44 13.63
CA LYS A 100 -11.62 0.81 12.89
C LYS A 100 -11.41 -0.69 12.81
N GLU A 101 -12.52 -1.41 12.69
CA GLU A 101 -12.53 -2.84 12.39
C GLU A 101 -12.78 -3.01 10.89
N ILE A 102 -11.97 -3.83 10.26
CA ILE A 102 -12.07 -4.20 8.84
C ILE A 102 -12.45 -5.68 8.80
N PRO A 103 -13.64 -6.03 8.34
CA PRO A 103 -14.02 -7.42 8.18
C PRO A 103 -13.26 -8.05 7.00
N ARG A 104 -13.05 -9.34 7.07
CA ARG A 104 -12.49 -10.12 5.97
C ARG A 104 -13.47 -10.10 4.79
N ASN A 105 -12.96 -9.83 3.59
CA ASN A 105 -13.71 -9.84 2.34
C ASN A 105 -13.07 -10.84 1.37
N GLU A 106 -13.76 -11.94 1.09
CA GLU A 106 -13.22 -13.02 0.26
C GLU A 106 -13.11 -12.62 -1.22
N ASP A 107 -13.97 -11.74 -1.71
CA ASP A 107 -13.91 -11.28 -3.10
C ASP A 107 -12.66 -10.42 -3.32
N ASP A 108 -12.41 -9.47 -2.41
CA ASP A 108 -11.20 -8.63 -2.46
C ASP A 108 -9.93 -9.46 -2.27
N ILE A 109 -9.94 -10.42 -1.35
CA ILE A 109 -8.81 -11.33 -1.11
C ILE A 109 -8.52 -12.17 -2.34
N THR A 110 -9.55 -12.70 -3.00
CA THR A 110 -9.38 -13.48 -4.24
C THR A 110 -8.73 -12.63 -5.32
N ALA A 111 -9.25 -11.42 -5.54
CA ALA A 111 -8.68 -10.50 -6.53
C ALA A 111 -7.22 -10.10 -6.21
N LEU A 112 -6.90 -9.89 -4.91
CA LEU A 112 -5.52 -9.61 -4.48
C LEU A 112 -4.59 -10.79 -4.77
N ILE A 113 -4.99 -12.02 -4.42
CA ILE A 113 -4.18 -13.23 -4.66
C ILE A 113 -3.92 -13.39 -6.16
N GLU A 114 -4.93 -13.20 -7.01
CA GLU A 114 -4.77 -13.30 -8.47
C GLU A 114 -3.79 -12.25 -9.01
N ALA A 115 -3.94 -11.00 -8.59
CA ALA A 115 -3.06 -9.91 -9.01
C ALA A 115 -1.61 -10.12 -8.52
N GLU A 116 -1.42 -10.47 -7.26
CA GLU A 116 -0.10 -10.71 -6.67
C GLU A 116 0.58 -11.93 -7.29
N LYS A 117 -0.19 -12.99 -7.60
CA LYS A 117 0.30 -14.18 -8.28
C LYS A 117 0.77 -13.85 -9.69
N ALA A 118 -0.04 -13.13 -10.46
CA ALA A 118 0.33 -12.72 -11.82
C ALA A 118 1.62 -11.86 -11.79
N PHE A 119 1.70 -10.89 -10.88
CA PHE A 119 2.90 -10.09 -10.71
C PHE A 119 4.13 -10.94 -10.34
N TRP A 120 3.98 -11.90 -9.43
CA TRP A 120 5.06 -12.77 -9.01
C TRP A 120 5.55 -13.66 -10.17
N GLU A 121 4.63 -14.30 -10.88
CA GLU A 121 4.96 -15.24 -11.97
C GLU A 121 5.53 -14.50 -13.17
N ASP A 122 4.88 -13.44 -13.65
CA ASP A 122 5.27 -12.75 -14.88
C ASP A 122 6.43 -11.77 -14.65
N ASN A 123 6.32 -10.93 -13.63
CA ASN A 123 7.28 -9.84 -13.45
C ASN A 123 8.50 -10.26 -12.63
N VAL A 124 8.29 -10.98 -11.51
CA VAL A 124 9.40 -11.36 -10.63
C VAL A 124 10.15 -12.58 -11.16
N GLN A 125 9.42 -13.67 -11.44
CA GLN A 125 10.04 -14.92 -11.94
C GLN A 125 10.32 -14.86 -13.44
N GLY A 126 9.37 -14.37 -14.23
CA GLY A 126 9.48 -14.25 -15.68
C GLY A 126 10.39 -13.12 -16.14
N GLY A 127 10.70 -12.15 -15.26
CA GLY A 127 11.55 -11.02 -15.59
C GLY A 127 10.92 -10.02 -16.57
N ILE A 128 9.60 -10.10 -16.76
CA ILE A 128 8.86 -9.16 -17.60
C ILE A 128 8.71 -7.84 -16.84
N MET A 129 9.12 -6.75 -17.47
CA MET A 129 8.98 -5.43 -16.84
C MET A 129 7.50 -5.07 -16.72
N PRO A 130 7.03 -4.61 -15.55
CA PRO A 130 5.66 -4.11 -15.42
C PRO A 130 5.39 -2.93 -16.33
N ASP A 131 4.13 -2.72 -16.66
CA ASP A 131 3.70 -1.55 -17.42
C ASP A 131 4.06 -0.25 -16.72
N VAL A 132 4.36 0.78 -17.50
CA VAL A 132 4.67 2.11 -16.97
C VAL A 132 3.38 2.78 -16.48
N ASP A 133 3.34 3.14 -15.20
CA ASP A 133 2.14 3.68 -14.54
C ASP A 133 2.22 5.17 -14.16
N GLY A 134 3.31 5.87 -14.51
CA GLY A 134 3.51 7.27 -14.18
C GLY A 134 3.77 7.57 -12.70
N SER A 135 3.85 6.56 -11.83
CA SER A 135 4.19 6.76 -10.41
C SER A 135 5.63 7.26 -10.23
N LYS A 136 5.90 7.91 -9.09
CA LYS A 136 7.26 8.34 -8.75
C LYS A 136 8.23 7.16 -8.66
N SER A 137 7.78 6.02 -8.14
CA SER A 137 8.59 4.80 -8.04
C SER A 137 8.90 4.21 -9.41
N CYS A 138 7.94 4.20 -10.33
CA CYS A 138 8.15 3.79 -11.72
C CYS A 138 9.13 4.74 -12.42
N SER A 139 8.92 6.06 -12.30
CA SER A 139 9.82 7.06 -12.87
C SER A 139 11.26 6.94 -12.36
N GLN A 140 11.42 6.68 -11.06
CA GLN A 140 12.74 6.45 -10.45
C GLN A 140 13.38 5.17 -10.97
N ALA A 141 12.64 4.06 -11.02
CA ALA A 141 13.14 2.78 -11.54
C ALA A 141 13.57 2.89 -13.01
N LEU A 142 12.81 3.65 -13.83
CA LEU A 142 13.20 3.93 -15.21
C LEU A 142 14.47 4.76 -15.30
N ALA A 143 14.61 5.80 -14.47
CA ALA A 143 15.82 6.63 -14.45
C ALA A 143 17.06 5.85 -14.00
N GLU A 144 16.91 4.93 -13.04
CA GLU A 144 18.00 4.05 -12.59
C GLU A 144 18.37 3.01 -13.66
N ARG A 145 17.38 2.46 -14.37
CA ARG A 145 17.60 1.46 -15.41
C ARG A 145 18.16 2.07 -16.71
N PHE A 146 17.79 3.29 -17.01
CA PHE A 146 18.19 4.02 -18.21
C PHE A 146 18.88 5.36 -17.84
N PRO A 147 20.05 5.30 -17.18
CA PRO A 147 20.73 6.50 -16.68
C PRO A 147 21.35 7.28 -17.84
N GLY A 148 20.67 8.30 -18.29
CA GLY A 148 21.19 9.27 -19.26
C GLY A 148 21.05 8.83 -20.72
N GLY A 149 20.92 9.81 -21.58
CA GLY A 149 20.81 9.63 -23.03
C GLY A 149 22.15 9.28 -23.65
N VAL A 150 22.11 8.55 -24.75
CA VAL A 150 23.20 8.46 -25.70
C VAL A 150 23.41 9.85 -26.27
N THR A 151 24.65 10.24 -26.55
CA THR A 151 25.00 11.55 -27.14
C THR A 151 24.57 11.67 -28.61
N ASP A 152 24.13 10.58 -29.22
CA ASP A 152 23.70 10.56 -30.61
C ASP A 152 22.25 10.99 -30.75
N SER A 153 21.99 11.85 -31.73
CA SER A 153 20.63 12.24 -32.09
C SER A 153 19.91 11.06 -32.72
N ILE A 154 18.71 10.77 -32.20
CA ILE A 154 17.81 9.76 -32.78
C ILE A 154 16.61 10.47 -33.40
N THR A 155 16.12 9.97 -34.53
CA THR A 155 14.85 10.43 -35.11
C THR A 155 13.73 9.70 -34.38
N LEU A 156 12.89 10.47 -33.68
CA LEU A 156 11.72 9.94 -33.02
C LEU A 156 10.63 9.55 -34.04
N PRO A 157 9.78 8.56 -33.74
CA PRO A 157 8.62 8.28 -34.56
C PRO A 157 7.67 9.50 -34.55
N LYS A 158 6.85 9.64 -35.61
CA LYS A 158 5.98 10.80 -35.77
C LYS A 158 4.97 10.97 -34.61
N GLU A 159 4.54 9.88 -34.04
CA GLU A 159 3.65 9.84 -32.89
C GLU A 159 4.27 10.46 -31.62
N ALA A 160 5.58 10.54 -31.54
CA ALA A 160 6.26 11.19 -30.42
C ALA A 160 6.08 12.70 -30.40
N ASP A 161 5.95 13.34 -31.57
CA ASP A 161 5.69 14.78 -31.67
C ASP A 161 4.30 15.13 -31.08
N GLU A 162 3.31 14.28 -31.33
CA GLU A 162 1.94 14.46 -30.80
C GLU A 162 1.95 14.35 -29.28
N LEU A 163 2.64 13.33 -28.74
CA LEU A 163 2.76 13.13 -27.29
C LEU A 163 3.54 14.24 -26.59
N LEU A 164 4.60 14.75 -27.20
CA LEU A 164 5.37 15.88 -26.65
C LEU A 164 4.53 17.15 -26.62
N THR A 165 3.74 17.38 -27.66
CA THR A 165 2.83 18.54 -27.72
C THR A 165 1.76 18.44 -26.60
N GLU A 166 1.17 17.26 -26.40
CA GLU A 166 0.20 17.03 -25.33
C GLU A 166 0.81 17.22 -23.93
N ILE A 167 2.05 16.74 -23.72
CA ILE A 167 2.79 16.96 -22.47
C ILE A 167 3.00 18.46 -22.20
N ASP A 168 3.40 19.22 -23.21
CA ASP A 168 3.62 20.67 -23.07
C ASP A 168 2.31 21.39 -22.74
N GLU A 169 1.20 21.06 -23.42
CA GLU A 169 -0.13 21.61 -23.12
C GLU A 169 -0.59 21.31 -21.69
N LEU A 170 -0.38 20.07 -21.21
CA LEU A 170 -0.72 19.67 -19.86
C LEU A 170 0.13 20.37 -18.80
N ASN A 171 1.43 20.56 -19.05
CA ASN A 171 2.31 21.31 -18.17
C ASN A 171 1.89 22.78 -18.08
N GLU A 172 1.59 23.42 -19.21
CA GLU A 172 1.08 24.79 -19.22
C GLU A 172 -0.28 24.93 -18.49
N ALA A 173 -1.14 23.92 -18.57
CA ALA A 173 -2.40 23.91 -17.84
C ALA A 173 -2.19 23.76 -16.32
N ALA A 174 -1.23 22.93 -15.91
CA ALA A 174 -0.87 22.74 -14.51
C ALA A 174 -0.25 23.99 -13.87
N ASP A 175 0.56 24.74 -14.63
CA ASP A 175 1.20 25.99 -14.15
C ASP A 175 0.20 27.17 -13.98
N ARG A 176 -1.04 27.04 -14.51
CA ARG A 176 -2.10 28.05 -14.38
C ARG A 176 -2.99 27.88 -13.15
N ILE A 177 -2.80 26.81 -12.37
CA ILE A 177 -3.55 26.45 -11.15
C ILE A 177 -2.79 26.89 -9.90
#